data_bf62ce794e35ce954981e64894cc716f
#
_entry.id   bf62ce794e35ce954981e64894cc716f
#
_cell.length_a   1.000
_cell.length_b   1.000
_cell.length_c   1.000
_cell.angle_alpha   90.00
_cell.angle_beta   90.00
_cell.angle_gamma   90.00
#
_symmetry.space_group_name_H-M   'P 1'
#
loop_
_entity.id
_entity.type
_entity.pdbx_description
1 polymer ?
#
loop_
_entity_poly.entity_id
_entity_poly.type
_entity_poly.pdbx_seq_one_letter_code
_entity_poly.pdbx_strand_id
1 'polypeptide(L)'
;MNLAQDPSEADGPTFSRRFVRSVTLVSGAGQVADFVLPLFAGAVLGLTAAQAGALLAVGLATSFLLRPLGGVAADRYERTTIAAASALVLGAGYVLVAATATFPVVLAGVLVSRAGGAFLWVALRATAGARHQVDPRAFARLMSAEELGAWVVLAPAIALLAAAGYAPTFAAAAACTLIAGVLLASSRRRASTRGSGDVDAARADPLVEARGAVVRGLAARLRPLLAVVTVIGTAEAAVGLLLVLHLQRELGLEPLAIAWVSLPGGIALAVAPPHLHRLTVRYGRTPVLVAAAIAGAAFAGGLALARDPMTIAVLWILSALALAAILPIEQAALTEAAGPARIGRALGLYEATTLLAAALGSLAAGILYDAVPWAAACATSAAVILVGGLLLPQVIRQLAPMQAVG
;
A
#
# COMPACT_ATOMS: atom_id res chain seq x y z
N MET A 1 -8.43 -11.20 -48.94
CA MET A 1 -8.43 -12.27 -47.95
C MET A 1 -8.12 -11.61 -46.63
N ASN A 2 -9.19 -11.10 -45.98
CA ASN A 2 -9.12 -10.37 -44.69
C ASN A 2 -8.94 -11.39 -43.57
N LEU A 3 -7.72 -11.47 -43.01
CA LEU A 3 -7.51 -12.12 -41.74
C LEU A 3 -8.04 -11.18 -40.66
N ALA A 4 -9.19 -11.54 -40.11
CA ALA A 4 -9.72 -10.93 -38.91
C ALA A 4 -8.66 -11.08 -37.80
N GLN A 5 -8.06 -9.97 -37.40
CA GLN A 5 -7.20 -9.91 -36.22
C GLN A 5 -8.09 -10.23 -35.00
N ASP A 6 -7.72 -11.29 -34.30
CA ASP A 6 -8.35 -11.70 -33.06
C ASP A 6 -8.24 -10.56 -32.03
N PRO A 7 -9.37 -10.05 -31.47
CA PRO A 7 -9.32 -8.96 -30.47
C PRO A 7 -8.55 -9.29 -29.21
N SER A 8 -8.11 -10.55 -29.04
CA SER A 8 -7.28 -10.98 -27.90
C SER A 8 -5.79 -10.63 -28.01
N GLU A 9 -5.28 -10.23 -29.19
CA GLU A 9 -3.88 -9.86 -29.41
C GLU A 9 -3.56 -8.38 -29.15
N ALA A 10 -4.57 -7.53 -28.90
CA ALA A 10 -4.39 -6.10 -28.63
C ALA A 10 -3.95 -5.79 -27.17
N ASP A 11 -3.91 -6.78 -26.27
CA ASP A 11 -3.42 -6.62 -24.91
C ASP A 11 -1.92 -6.94 -24.87
N GLY A 12 -1.07 -5.90 -24.96
CA GLY A 12 0.35 -5.97 -24.60
C GLY A 12 0.54 -6.60 -23.23
N PRO A 13 1.76 -6.83 -22.70
CA PRO A 13 2.06 -7.66 -21.53
C PRO A 13 1.45 -7.14 -20.23
N THR A 14 0.14 -7.21 -20.13
CA THR A 14 -0.64 -6.83 -18.97
C THR A 14 -0.50 -7.86 -17.85
N PHE A 15 -0.74 -7.44 -16.59
CA PHE A 15 -0.85 -8.41 -15.49
C PHE A 15 -1.87 -9.49 -15.82
N SER A 16 -1.50 -10.74 -15.54
CA SER A 16 -2.46 -11.83 -15.71
C SER A 16 -3.70 -11.60 -14.82
N ARG A 17 -4.88 -11.98 -15.30
CA ARG A 17 -6.12 -11.90 -14.51
C ARG A 17 -5.99 -12.58 -13.13
N ARG A 18 -5.15 -13.61 -13.02
CA ARG A 18 -4.87 -14.31 -11.77
C ARG A 18 -4.09 -13.44 -10.81
N PHE A 19 -3.08 -12.71 -11.29
CA PHE A 19 -2.31 -11.77 -10.47
C PHE A 19 -3.22 -10.67 -9.91
N VAL A 20 -4.01 -10.02 -10.75
CA VAL A 20 -4.96 -8.98 -10.34
C VAL A 20 -5.93 -9.51 -9.29
N ARG A 21 -6.56 -10.68 -9.54
CA ARG A 21 -7.48 -11.31 -8.57
C ARG A 21 -6.78 -11.63 -7.24
N SER A 22 -5.53 -12.09 -7.28
CA SER A 22 -4.78 -12.36 -6.05
C SER A 22 -4.52 -11.09 -5.26
N VAL A 23 -4.13 -10.00 -5.92
CA VAL A 23 -3.94 -8.68 -5.28
C VAL A 23 -5.24 -8.20 -4.64
N THR A 24 -6.36 -8.25 -5.38
CA THR A 24 -7.70 -7.88 -4.90
C THR A 24 -8.10 -8.68 -3.65
N LEU A 25 -7.92 -10.01 -3.68
CA LEU A 25 -8.27 -10.88 -2.53
C LEU A 25 -7.41 -10.60 -1.31
N VAL A 26 -6.10 -10.44 -1.49
CA VAL A 26 -5.17 -10.18 -0.38
C VAL A 26 -5.40 -8.80 0.22
N SER A 27 -5.60 -7.78 -0.61
CA SER A 27 -5.88 -6.42 -0.14
C SER A 27 -7.17 -6.38 0.66
N GLY A 28 -8.24 -6.98 0.12
CA GLY A 28 -9.51 -7.06 0.83
C GLY A 28 -9.41 -7.81 2.16
N ALA A 29 -8.72 -8.96 2.19
CA ALA A 29 -8.50 -9.71 3.42
C ALA A 29 -7.71 -8.91 4.46
N GLY A 30 -6.68 -8.18 4.01
CA GLY A 30 -5.90 -7.27 4.86
C GLY A 30 -6.76 -6.17 5.46
N GLN A 31 -7.57 -5.50 4.64
CA GLN A 31 -8.47 -4.44 5.09
C GLN A 31 -9.49 -4.94 6.11
N VAL A 32 -10.06 -6.14 5.88
CA VAL A 32 -10.97 -6.79 6.84
C VAL A 32 -10.25 -7.05 8.16
N ALA A 33 -9.05 -7.62 8.11
CA ALA A 33 -8.30 -7.91 9.32
C ALA A 33 -7.93 -6.64 10.09
N ASP A 34 -7.51 -5.58 9.42
CA ASP A 34 -7.15 -4.30 10.04
C ASP A 34 -8.36 -3.62 10.69
N PHE A 35 -9.56 -3.77 10.11
CA PHE A 35 -10.80 -3.25 10.67
C PHE A 35 -11.33 -4.11 11.83
N VAL A 36 -11.30 -5.43 11.68
CA VAL A 36 -11.95 -6.37 12.62
C VAL A 36 -11.09 -6.66 13.85
N LEU A 37 -9.75 -6.67 13.70
CA LEU A 37 -8.83 -7.04 14.79
C LEU A 37 -8.94 -6.13 16.03
N PRO A 38 -9.02 -4.81 15.93
CA PRO A 38 -9.22 -3.94 17.10
C PRO A 38 -10.55 -4.23 17.82
N LEU A 39 -11.63 -4.47 17.05
CA LEU A 39 -12.94 -4.81 17.59
C LEU A 39 -12.92 -6.15 18.32
N PHE A 40 -12.29 -7.15 17.71
CA PHE A 40 -12.10 -8.47 18.31
C PHE A 40 -11.28 -8.39 19.60
N ALA A 41 -10.21 -7.62 19.61
CA ALA A 41 -9.34 -7.42 20.77
C ALA A 41 -10.10 -6.84 21.97
N GLY A 42 -10.97 -5.87 21.73
CA GLY A 42 -11.81 -5.30 22.80
C GLY A 42 -12.99 -6.20 23.20
N ALA A 43 -13.78 -6.66 22.23
CA ALA A 43 -15.05 -7.33 22.50
C ALA A 43 -14.89 -8.80 22.96
N VAL A 44 -13.87 -9.52 22.45
CA VAL A 44 -13.71 -10.97 22.69
C VAL A 44 -12.56 -11.26 23.65
N LEU A 45 -11.42 -10.58 23.47
CA LEU A 45 -10.26 -10.78 24.36
C LEU A 45 -10.37 -9.94 25.64
N GLY A 46 -11.31 -9.00 25.72
CA GLY A 46 -11.47 -8.13 26.88
C GLY A 46 -10.29 -7.16 27.11
N LEU A 47 -9.52 -6.88 26.06
CA LEU A 47 -8.36 -5.99 26.15
C LEU A 47 -8.79 -4.54 26.33
N THR A 48 -8.07 -3.81 27.19
CA THR A 48 -8.21 -2.36 27.25
C THR A 48 -7.78 -1.71 25.92
N ALA A 49 -8.19 -0.47 25.66
CA ALA A 49 -7.77 0.27 24.48
C ALA A 49 -6.24 0.35 24.33
N ALA A 50 -5.52 0.52 25.46
CA ALA A 50 -4.06 0.54 25.47
C ALA A 50 -3.45 -0.83 25.08
N GLN A 51 -4.01 -1.93 25.58
CA GLN A 51 -3.54 -3.29 25.26
C GLN A 51 -3.85 -3.66 23.79
N ALA A 52 -5.04 -3.31 23.29
CA ALA A 52 -5.39 -3.48 21.89
C ALA A 52 -4.45 -2.66 20.99
N GLY A 53 -4.19 -1.40 21.35
CA GLY A 53 -3.21 -0.56 20.68
C GLY A 53 -1.80 -1.16 20.68
N ALA A 54 -1.36 -1.73 21.80
CA ALA A 54 -0.07 -2.41 21.89
C ALA A 54 0.00 -3.65 20.97
N LEU A 55 -1.06 -4.45 20.89
CA LEU A 55 -1.16 -5.59 19.97
C LEU A 55 -0.99 -5.14 18.49
N LEU A 56 -1.67 -4.07 18.10
CA LEU A 56 -1.56 -3.51 16.76
C LEU A 56 -0.16 -2.94 16.49
N ALA A 57 0.41 -2.22 17.47
CA ALA A 57 1.74 -1.64 17.37
C ALA A 57 2.84 -2.70 17.18
N VAL A 58 2.75 -3.83 17.92
CA VAL A 58 3.67 -4.97 17.75
C VAL A 58 3.53 -5.58 16.36
N GLY A 59 2.30 -5.70 15.84
CA GLY A 59 2.06 -6.13 14.47
C GLY A 59 2.69 -5.20 13.42
N LEU A 60 2.51 -3.89 13.57
CA LEU A 60 3.11 -2.89 12.67
C LEU A 60 4.64 -2.89 12.75
N ALA A 61 5.21 -2.99 13.97
CA ALA A 61 6.65 -3.11 14.17
C ALA A 61 7.20 -4.36 13.48
N THR A 62 6.50 -5.49 13.56
CA THR A 62 6.86 -6.72 12.83
C THR A 62 6.91 -6.48 11.32
N SER A 63 5.88 -5.83 10.76
CA SER A 63 5.86 -5.49 9.32
C SER A 63 7.00 -4.55 8.96
N PHE A 64 7.23 -3.51 9.74
CA PHE A 64 8.30 -2.54 9.52
C PHE A 64 9.68 -3.21 9.46
N LEU A 65 10.00 -4.04 10.45
CA LEU A 65 11.28 -4.73 10.55
C LEU A 65 11.50 -5.76 9.44
N LEU A 66 10.44 -6.43 8.98
CA LEU A 66 10.54 -7.52 8.01
C LEU A 66 10.47 -7.04 6.54
N ARG A 67 9.93 -5.87 6.24
CA ARG A 67 9.84 -5.35 4.85
C ARG A 67 11.20 -5.22 4.14
N PRO A 68 12.27 -4.71 4.75
CA PRO A 68 13.59 -4.70 4.11
C PRO A 68 14.11 -6.12 3.81
N LEU A 69 13.82 -7.09 4.68
CA LEU A 69 14.18 -8.50 4.45
C LEU A 69 13.36 -9.10 3.30
N GLY A 70 12.06 -8.76 3.21
CA GLY A 70 11.20 -9.07 2.07
C GLY A 70 11.78 -8.54 0.76
N GLY A 71 12.37 -7.35 0.78
CA GLY A 71 13.07 -6.74 -0.36
C GLY A 71 14.27 -7.56 -0.82
N VAL A 72 15.09 -7.99 0.11
CA VAL A 72 16.24 -8.87 -0.19
C VAL A 72 15.78 -10.21 -0.76
N ALA A 73 14.70 -10.78 -0.19
CA ALA A 73 14.13 -12.03 -0.68
C ALA A 73 13.58 -11.88 -2.11
N ALA A 74 12.84 -10.79 -2.40
CA ALA A 74 12.28 -10.51 -3.72
C ALA A 74 13.34 -10.26 -4.81
N ASP A 75 14.56 -9.83 -4.44
CA ASP A 75 15.68 -9.71 -5.39
C ASP A 75 16.42 -11.03 -5.58
N ARG A 76 16.41 -11.90 -4.56
CA ARG A 76 17.21 -13.14 -4.57
C ARG A 76 16.45 -14.36 -5.12
N TYR A 77 15.15 -14.38 -4.89
CA TYR A 77 14.29 -15.50 -5.25
C TYR A 77 13.24 -15.07 -6.27
N GLU A 78 12.58 -16.02 -6.89
CA GLU A 78 11.46 -15.74 -7.79
C GLU A 78 10.32 -15.03 -7.04
N ARG A 79 9.95 -13.83 -7.49
CA ARG A 79 9.00 -12.93 -6.82
C ARG A 79 7.61 -13.54 -6.67
N THR A 80 7.14 -14.28 -7.68
CA THR A 80 5.85 -14.97 -7.62
C THR A 80 5.84 -16.11 -6.61
N THR A 81 6.97 -16.79 -6.42
CA THR A 81 7.11 -17.82 -5.38
C THR A 81 7.09 -17.20 -3.99
N ILE A 82 7.84 -16.11 -3.78
CA ILE A 82 7.79 -15.36 -2.50
C ILE A 82 6.36 -14.89 -2.22
N ALA A 83 5.71 -14.27 -3.22
CA ALA A 83 4.33 -13.78 -3.04
C ALA A 83 3.35 -14.93 -2.70
N ALA A 84 3.45 -16.07 -3.39
CA ALA A 84 2.58 -17.22 -3.11
C ALA A 84 2.81 -17.80 -1.71
N ALA A 85 4.07 -18.05 -1.32
CA ALA A 85 4.42 -18.55 0.00
C ALA A 85 3.99 -17.58 1.11
N SER A 86 4.24 -16.28 0.91
CA SER A 86 3.89 -15.24 1.87
C SER A 86 2.37 -15.08 2.02
N ALA A 87 1.58 -15.27 0.94
CA ALA A 87 0.12 -15.28 1.02
C ALA A 87 -0.39 -16.46 1.86
N LEU A 88 0.27 -17.63 1.77
CA LEU A 88 -0.06 -18.80 2.62
C LEU A 88 0.27 -18.53 4.09
N VAL A 89 1.43 -17.91 4.36
CA VAL A 89 1.82 -17.52 5.73
C VAL A 89 0.85 -16.49 6.31
N LEU A 90 0.46 -15.48 5.52
CA LEU A 90 -0.56 -14.50 5.90
C LEU A 90 -1.89 -15.18 6.25
N GLY A 91 -2.35 -16.11 5.41
CA GLY A 91 -3.56 -16.88 5.64
C GLY A 91 -3.47 -17.76 6.89
N ALA A 92 -2.33 -18.42 7.12
CA ALA A 92 -2.11 -19.20 8.34
C ALA A 92 -2.21 -18.32 9.60
N GLY A 93 -1.71 -17.08 9.57
CA GLY A 93 -1.89 -16.13 10.65
C GLY A 93 -3.37 -15.82 10.92
N TYR A 94 -4.17 -15.61 9.89
CA TYR A 94 -5.62 -15.39 10.04
C TYR A 94 -6.37 -16.63 10.54
N VAL A 95 -5.94 -17.85 10.13
CA VAL A 95 -6.46 -19.10 10.68
C VAL A 95 -6.21 -19.19 12.20
N LEU A 96 -5.01 -18.83 12.66
CA LEU A 96 -4.70 -18.81 14.08
C LEU A 96 -5.60 -17.85 14.86
N VAL A 97 -5.86 -16.65 14.32
CA VAL A 97 -6.77 -15.68 14.94
C VAL A 97 -8.21 -16.20 14.93
N ALA A 98 -8.64 -16.88 13.86
CA ALA A 98 -9.99 -17.45 13.77
C ALA A 98 -10.21 -18.65 14.72
N ALA A 99 -9.15 -19.42 15.03
CA ALA A 99 -9.25 -20.69 15.73
C ALA A 99 -9.54 -20.57 17.23
N THR A 100 -9.17 -19.44 17.86
CA THR A 100 -9.27 -19.31 19.33
C THR A 100 -9.29 -17.85 19.78
N ALA A 101 -9.90 -17.62 20.94
CA ALA A 101 -9.92 -16.34 21.64
C ALA A 101 -8.85 -16.25 22.76
N THR A 102 -7.77 -17.02 22.68
CA THR A 102 -6.68 -16.93 23.68
C THR A 102 -5.61 -15.94 23.22
N PHE A 103 -5.26 -14.97 24.07
CA PHE A 103 -4.32 -13.90 23.73
C PHE A 103 -2.98 -14.37 23.14
N PRO A 104 -2.28 -15.40 23.70
CA PRO A 104 -1.01 -15.83 23.10
C PRO A 104 -1.13 -16.35 21.66
N VAL A 105 -2.20 -17.07 21.35
CA VAL A 105 -2.41 -17.61 19.99
C VAL A 105 -2.82 -16.49 19.03
N VAL A 106 -3.66 -15.55 19.47
CA VAL A 106 -4.01 -14.36 18.69
C VAL A 106 -2.77 -13.51 18.40
N LEU A 107 -1.91 -13.27 19.40
CA LEU A 107 -0.64 -12.58 19.21
C LEU A 107 0.24 -13.31 18.20
N ALA A 108 0.40 -14.62 18.31
CA ALA A 108 1.14 -15.41 17.31
C ALA A 108 0.53 -15.29 15.93
N GLY A 109 -0.80 -15.35 15.79
CA GLY A 109 -1.52 -15.15 14.55
C GLY A 109 -1.29 -13.77 13.95
N VAL A 110 -1.31 -12.73 14.76
CA VAL A 110 -0.97 -11.36 14.34
C VAL A 110 0.48 -11.28 13.84
N LEU A 111 1.44 -11.79 14.58
CA LEU A 111 2.85 -11.78 14.20
C LEU A 111 3.08 -12.54 12.88
N VAL A 112 2.50 -13.73 12.73
CA VAL A 112 2.60 -14.56 11.52
C VAL A 112 1.94 -13.85 10.33
N SER A 113 0.74 -13.29 10.49
CA SER A 113 0.07 -12.57 9.41
C SER A 113 0.83 -11.31 8.99
N ARG A 114 1.35 -10.53 9.94
CA ARG A 114 2.14 -9.34 9.63
C ARG A 114 3.48 -9.67 8.96
N ALA A 115 4.11 -10.77 9.36
CA ALA A 115 5.29 -11.29 8.69
C ALA A 115 4.98 -11.70 7.24
N GLY A 116 3.94 -12.51 7.03
CA GLY A 116 3.48 -12.89 5.70
C GLY A 116 3.17 -11.67 4.83
N GLY A 117 2.40 -10.71 5.36
CA GLY A 117 2.05 -9.47 4.67
C GLY A 117 3.27 -8.63 4.28
N ALA A 118 4.28 -8.53 5.15
CA ALA A 118 5.50 -7.77 4.87
C ALA A 118 6.25 -8.28 3.63
N PHE A 119 6.43 -9.59 3.51
CA PHE A 119 7.07 -10.20 2.34
C PHE A 119 6.18 -10.16 1.10
N LEU A 120 4.88 -10.40 1.27
CA LEU A 120 3.92 -10.43 0.18
C LEU A 120 3.84 -9.10 -0.56
N TRP A 121 3.63 -8.00 0.15
CA TRP A 121 3.47 -6.69 -0.46
C TRP A 121 4.74 -6.24 -1.18
N VAL A 122 5.91 -6.47 -0.60
CA VAL A 122 7.18 -6.16 -1.27
C VAL A 122 7.35 -7.01 -2.53
N ALA A 123 7.01 -8.30 -2.51
CA ALA A 123 7.11 -9.17 -3.68
C ALA A 123 6.12 -8.78 -4.79
N LEU A 124 4.89 -8.39 -4.46
CA LEU A 124 3.89 -7.90 -5.42
C LEU A 124 4.34 -6.60 -6.07
N ARG A 125 4.82 -5.62 -5.28
CA ARG A 125 5.36 -4.37 -5.81
C ARG A 125 6.65 -4.57 -6.60
N ALA A 126 7.52 -5.47 -6.17
CA ALA A 126 8.73 -5.83 -6.95
C ALA A 126 8.37 -6.48 -8.30
N THR A 127 7.27 -7.24 -8.35
CA THR A 127 6.74 -7.78 -9.60
C THR A 127 6.21 -6.66 -10.51
N ALA A 128 5.51 -5.67 -9.95
CA ALA A 128 5.07 -4.51 -10.71
C ALA A 128 6.26 -3.67 -11.19
N GLY A 129 7.29 -3.48 -10.36
CA GLY A 129 8.50 -2.77 -10.69
C GLY A 129 9.28 -3.41 -11.85
N ALA A 130 9.40 -4.74 -11.86
CA ALA A 130 10.00 -5.46 -12.98
C ALA A 130 9.21 -5.30 -14.27
N ARG A 131 7.89 -5.25 -14.20
CA ARG A 131 7.01 -5.03 -15.35
C ARG A 131 6.96 -3.59 -15.81
N HIS A 132 7.29 -2.63 -14.94
CA HIS A 132 7.27 -1.21 -15.28
C HIS A 132 8.15 -0.87 -16.49
N GLN A 133 9.21 -1.64 -16.73
CA GLN A 133 10.08 -1.52 -17.91
C GLN A 133 9.31 -1.75 -19.23
N VAL A 134 8.28 -2.61 -19.22
CA VAL A 134 7.51 -3.02 -20.39
C VAL A 134 6.09 -2.43 -20.36
N ASP A 135 5.49 -2.29 -19.18
CA ASP A 135 4.18 -1.67 -18.95
C ASP A 135 4.31 -0.50 -17.96
N PRO A 136 4.42 0.74 -18.45
CA PRO A 136 4.50 1.93 -17.58
C PRO A 136 3.31 2.11 -16.64
N ARG A 137 2.19 1.41 -16.87
CA ARG A 137 0.98 1.45 -16.02
C ARG A 137 0.99 0.41 -14.92
N ALA A 138 2.05 -0.41 -14.78
CA ALA A 138 2.09 -1.53 -13.85
C ALA A 138 1.75 -1.11 -12.40
N PHE A 139 2.36 -0.05 -11.89
CA PHE A 139 2.08 0.44 -10.53
C PHE A 139 0.66 1.02 -10.39
N ALA A 140 0.17 1.76 -11.38
CA ALA A 140 -1.19 2.30 -11.37
C ALA A 140 -2.25 1.19 -11.36
N ARG A 141 -2.03 0.11 -12.12
CA ARG A 141 -2.91 -1.08 -12.14
C ARG A 141 -2.84 -1.87 -10.84
N LEU A 142 -1.64 -2.00 -10.25
CA LEU A 142 -1.49 -2.65 -8.94
C LEU A 142 -2.28 -1.90 -7.89
N MET A 143 -2.11 -0.58 -7.81
CA MET A 143 -2.82 0.29 -6.87
C MET A 143 -4.35 0.20 -7.03
N SER A 144 -4.86 0.25 -8.27
CA SER A 144 -6.29 0.06 -8.53
C SER A 144 -6.80 -1.30 -8.05
N ALA A 145 -6.03 -2.38 -8.22
CA ALA A 145 -6.40 -3.70 -7.75
C ALA A 145 -6.39 -3.80 -6.21
N GLU A 146 -5.44 -3.13 -5.56
CA GLU A 146 -5.36 -3.03 -4.09
C GLU A 146 -6.60 -2.33 -3.54
N GLU A 147 -6.90 -1.14 -4.03
CA GLU A 147 -8.02 -0.33 -3.56
C GLU A 147 -9.38 -0.97 -3.87
N LEU A 148 -9.53 -1.53 -5.08
CA LEU A 148 -10.75 -2.28 -5.42
C LEU A 148 -10.97 -3.45 -4.46
N GLY A 149 -9.91 -4.17 -4.12
CA GLY A 149 -9.97 -5.29 -3.17
C GLY A 149 -10.39 -4.85 -1.78
N ALA A 150 -9.82 -3.74 -1.29
CA ALA A 150 -10.15 -3.19 0.01
C ALA A 150 -11.67 -2.90 0.14
N TRP A 151 -12.27 -2.29 -0.87
CA TRP A 151 -13.69 -1.92 -0.83
C TRP A 151 -14.64 -3.08 -1.14
N VAL A 152 -14.34 -3.90 -2.16
CA VAL A 152 -15.22 -5.00 -2.59
C VAL A 152 -15.36 -6.09 -1.54
N VAL A 153 -14.29 -6.37 -0.79
CA VAL A 153 -14.30 -7.42 0.23
C VAL A 153 -14.82 -6.92 1.58
N LEU A 154 -14.63 -5.64 1.90
CA LEU A 154 -14.99 -5.09 3.21
C LEU A 154 -16.50 -5.15 3.47
N ALA A 155 -17.34 -4.77 2.52
CA ALA A 155 -18.79 -4.73 2.71
C ALA A 155 -19.39 -6.12 3.04
N PRO A 156 -19.12 -7.19 2.26
CA PRO A 156 -19.57 -8.52 2.63
C PRO A 156 -18.94 -9.04 3.93
N ALA A 157 -17.72 -8.63 4.27
CA ALA A 157 -17.09 -9.02 5.52
C ALA A 157 -17.76 -8.39 6.74
N ILE A 158 -18.20 -7.12 6.65
CA ILE A 158 -18.99 -6.46 7.71
C ILE A 158 -20.33 -7.18 7.89
N ALA A 159 -21.01 -7.54 6.79
CA ALA A 159 -22.24 -8.32 6.86
C ALA A 159 -22.03 -9.70 7.49
N LEU A 160 -20.93 -10.37 7.15
CA LEU A 160 -20.56 -11.66 7.76
C LEU A 160 -20.24 -11.51 9.24
N LEU A 161 -19.53 -10.44 9.64
CA LEU A 161 -19.23 -10.13 11.03
C LEU A 161 -20.52 -9.94 11.84
N ALA A 162 -21.49 -9.21 11.30
CA ALA A 162 -22.77 -8.98 11.95
C ALA A 162 -23.63 -10.27 12.05
N ALA A 163 -23.58 -11.13 11.03
CA ALA A 163 -24.42 -12.34 10.95
C ALA A 163 -23.80 -13.55 11.69
N ALA A 164 -22.47 -13.71 11.69
CA ALA A 164 -21.80 -14.93 12.12
C ALA A 164 -20.64 -14.67 13.12
N GLY A 165 -20.29 -13.41 13.37
CA GLY A 165 -19.26 -13.04 14.35
C GLY A 165 -17.83 -13.07 13.81
N TYR A 166 -16.89 -12.97 14.73
CA TYR A 166 -15.46 -12.73 14.43
C TYR A 166 -14.76 -13.93 13.78
N ALA A 167 -14.92 -15.13 14.32
CA ALA A 167 -14.19 -16.32 13.84
C ALA A 167 -14.47 -16.64 12.37
N PRO A 168 -15.74 -16.69 11.87
CA PRO A 168 -16.02 -16.86 10.45
C PRO A 168 -15.48 -15.73 9.58
N THR A 169 -15.43 -14.50 10.09
CA THR A 169 -14.89 -13.35 9.34
C THR A 169 -13.38 -13.49 9.14
N PHE A 170 -12.61 -13.86 10.17
CA PHE A 170 -11.18 -14.16 10.01
C PHE A 170 -10.93 -15.41 9.17
N ALA A 171 -11.79 -16.44 9.27
CA ALA A 171 -11.70 -17.63 8.41
C ALA A 171 -11.94 -17.28 6.93
N ALA A 172 -12.88 -16.38 6.62
CA ALA A 172 -13.10 -15.88 5.27
C ALA A 172 -11.89 -15.08 4.75
N ALA A 173 -11.30 -14.20 5.58
CA ALA A 173 -10.07 -13.50 5.23
C ALA A 173 -8.90 -14.47 4.97
N ALA A 174 -8.77 -15.53 5.79
CA ALA A 174 -7.81 -16.59 5.57
C ALA A 174 -8.05 -17.30 4.24
N ALA A 175 -9.29 -17.67 3.94
CA ALA A 175 -9.65 -18.32 2.66
C ALA A 175 -9.27 -17.44 1.45
N CYS A 176 -9.55 -16.14 1.50
CA CYS A 176 -9.17 -15.19 0.44
C CYS A 176 -7.65 -15.20 0.19
N THR A 177 -6.84 -15.16 1.27
CA THR A 177 -5.38 -15.14 1.16
C THR A 177 -4.81 -16.48 0.70
N LEU A 178 -5.36 -17.60 1.16
CA LEU A 178 -4.97 -18.94 0.72
C LEU A 178 -5.31 -19.16 -0.76
N ILE A 179 -6.50 -18.76 -1.21
CA ILE A 179 -6.89 -18.78 -2.63
C ILE A 179 -5.92 -17.93 -3.46
N ALA A 180 -5.60 -16.72 -2.99
CA ALA A 180 -4.63 -15.85 -3.66
C ALA A 180 -3.25 -16.52 -3.78
N GLY A 181 -2.77 -17.18 -2.73
CA GLY A 181 -1.52 -17.94 -2.75
C GLY A 181 -1.52 -19.04 -3.79
N VAL A 182 -2.60 -19.82 -3.89
CA VAL A 182 -2.78 -20.87 -4.91
C VAL A 182 -2.85 -20.28 -6.33
N LEU A 183 -3.54 -19.15 -6.52
CA LEU A 183 -3.61 -18.47 -7.82
C LEU A 183 -2.23 -17.96 -8.25
N LEU A 184 -1.43 -17.39 -7.35
CA LEU A 184 -0.07 -16.95 -7.62
C LEU A 184 0.84 -18.14 -7.96
N ALA A 185 0.79 -19.22 -7.20
CA ALA A 185 1.56 -20.44 -7.48
C ALA A 185 1.19 -21.06 -8.83
N SER A 186 -0.09 -21.05 -9.20
CA SER A 186 -0.57 -21.61 -10.47
C SER A 186 -0.19 -20.76 -11.69
N SER A 187 0.01 -19.46 -11.53
CA SER A 187 0.47 -18.57 -12.60
C SER A 187 1.91 -18.86 -13.00
N ARG A 188 2.75 -19.23 -12.03
CA ARG A 188 4.14 -19.66 -12.24
C ARG A 188 4.25 -20.90 -13.14
N ARG A 189 3.46 -21.96 -12.86
CA ARG A 189 3.54 -23.21 -13.63
C ARG A 189 3.26 -23.00 -15.11
N ARG A 190 2.36 -22.09 -15.46
CA ARG A 190 2.03 -21.79 -16.87
C ARG A 190 3.09 -20.93 -17.56
N ALA A 191 3.78 -20.06 -16.84
CA ALA A 191 4.90 -19.30 -17.40
C ALA A 191 6.09 -20.21 -17.73
N SER A 192 6.42 -21.16 -16.83
CA SER A 192 7.46 -22.16 -17.04
C SER A 192 7.19 -23.08 -18.24
N THR A 193 5.93 -23.45 -18.49
CA THR A 193 5.55 -24.31 -19.63
C THR A 193 5.52 -23.57 -20.98
N ARG A 194 5.49 -22.23 -20.99
CA ARG A 194 5.45 -21.42 -22.22
C ARG A 194 6.81 -20.88 -22.67
N GLY A 195 7.91 -21.27 -22.01
CA GLY A 195 9.27 -20.89 -22.43
C GLY A 195 9.59 -19.38 -22.29
N SER A 196 8.76 -18.59 -21.59
CA SER A 196 9.02 -17.17 -21.34
C SER A 196 10.03 -16.99 -20.19
N GLY A 197 11.19 -17.67 -20.31
CA GLY A 197 12.22 -17.70 -19.27
C GLY A 197 13.10 -16.44 -19.14
N ASP A 198 12.94 -15.45 -20.00
CA ASP A 198 13.97 -14.41 -20.15
C ASP A 198 13.79 -13.13 -19.33
N VAL A 199 12.63 -12.90 -18.71
CA VAL A 199 12.45 -11.67 -17.90
C VAL A 199 12.99 -11.84 -16.47
N ASP A 200 13.19 -13.07 -16.02
CA ASP A 200 13.77 -13.39 -14.70
C ASP A 200 15.31 -13.65 -14.74
N ALA A 201 15.93 -13.65 -15.92
CA ALA A 201 17.33 -14.05 -16.10
C ALA A 201 18.37 -12.97 -15.72
N ALA A 202 17.97 -11.75 -15.41
CA ALA A 202 18.88 -10.75 -14.85
C ALA A 202 19.10 -10.93 -13.34
N ARG A 203 19.34 -12.18 -12.91
CA ARG A 203 19.76 -12.47 -11.53
C ARG A 203 21.23 -12.14 -11.39
N ALA A 204 21.55 -11.19 -10.51
CA ALA A 204 22.92 -10.91 -10.13
C ALA A 204 23.59 -12.17 -9.54
N ASP A 205 24.81 -12.43 -9.98
CA ASP A 205 25.66 -13.51 -9.51
C ASP A 205 25.80 -13.46 -7.97
N PRO A 206 25.54 -14.56 -7.25
CA PRO A 206 25.46 -14.57 -5.79
C PRO A 206 26.77 -14.33 -5.05
N LEU A 207 27.92 -14.28 -5.72
CA LEU A 207 29.22 -14.38 -5.09
C LEU A 207 29.98 -13.06 -4.86
N VAL A 208 29.53 -11.91 -5.34
CA VAL A 208 30.42 -10.73 -5.44
C VAL A 208 30.03 -9.53 -4.58
N GLU A 209 29.02 -9.56 -3.69
CA GLU A 209 28.73 -8.34 -2.97
C GLU A 209 28.89 -8.44 -1.45
N ALA A 210 29.86 -7.69 -0.94
CA ALA A 210 29.95 -7.32 0.47
C ALA A 210 28.60 -6.71 0.93
N ARG A 211 27.73 -7.57 1.47
CA ARG A 211 26.30 -7.37 1.71
C ARG A 211 25.93 -6.04 2.40
N GLY A 212 26.81 -5.50 3.24
CA GLY A 212 26.54 -4.27 4.00
C GLY A 212 26.85 -2.96 3.26
N ALA A 213 27.84 -2.96 2.34
CA ALA A 213 28.24 -1.74 1.63
C ALA A 213 27.24 -1.36 0.52
N VAL A 214 26.70 -2.36 -0.17
CA VAL A 214 25.76 -2.17 -1.28
C VAL A 214 24.37 -1.72 -0.79
N VAL A 215 23.88 -2.27 0.33
CA VAL A 215 22.62 -1.81 0.93
C VAL A 215 22.78 -0.36 1.42
N ARG A 216 23.93 -0.02 2.02
CA ARG A 216 24.23 1.35 2.45
C ARG A 216 24.30 2.32 1.26
N GLY A 217 24.92 1.92 0.16
CA GLY A 217 25.00 2.74 -1.06
C GLY A 217 23.63 3.00 -1.69
N LEU A 218 22.74 1.99 -1.76
CA LEU A 218 21.38 2.14 -2.26
C LEU A 218 20.55 3.04 -1.32
N ALA A 219 20.60 2.79 -0.03
CA ALA A 219 19.89 3.60 0.96
C ALA A 219 20.37 5.06 0.95
N ALA A 220 21.67 5.31 0.85
CA ALA A 220 22.23 6.65 0.74
C ALA A 220 21.72 7.38 -0.52
N ARG A 221 21.66 6.69 -1.64
CA ARG A 221 21.15 7.23 -2.90
C ARG A 221 19.65 7.56 -2.84
N LEU A 222 18.84 6.68 -2.26
CA LEU A 222 17.40 6.85 -2.16
C LEU A 222 17.00 7.78 -1.01
N ARG A 223 17.93 8.10 -0.09
CA ARG A 223 17.68 8.91 1.10
C ARG A 223 16.90 10.21 0.83
N PRO A 224 17.22 11.03 -0.19
CA PRO A 224 16.45 12.25 -0.43
C PRO A 224 14.98 11.96 -0.74
N LEU A 225 14.69 10.96 -1.58
CA LEU A 225 13.33 10.56 -1.89
C LEU A 225 12.61 10.01 -0.65
N LEU A 226 13.24 9.08 0.07
CA LEU A 226 12.66 8.49 1.28
C LEU A 226 12.40 9.54 2.37
N ALA A 227 13.25 10.54 2.49
CA ALA A 227 13.04 11.66 3.44
C ALA A 227 11.80 12.49 3.06
N VAL A 228 11.66 12.85 1.78
CA VAL A 228 10.49 13.60 1.30
C VAL A 228 9.21 12.77 1.46
N VAL A 229 9.23 11.49 1.10
CA VAL A 229 8.12 10.54 1.31
C VAL A 229 7.75 10.44 2.79
N THR A 230 8.75 10.39 3.71
CA THR A 230 8.48 10.37 5.15
C THR A 230 7.75 11.64 5.59
N VAL A 231 8.22 12.80 5.16
CA VAL A 231 7.64 14.10 5.57
C VAL A 231 6.21 14.24 5.04
N ILE A 232 5.99 14.01 3.75
CA ILE A 232 4.65 14.09 3.14
C ILE A 232 3.73 13.04 3.78
N GLY A 233 4.15 11.78 3.82
CA GLY A 233 3.35 10.69 4.35
C GLY A 233 3.00 10.85 5.83
N THR A 234 3.89 11.49 6.63
CA THR A 234 3.58 11.86 8.02
C THR A 234 2.45 12.88 8.07
N ALA A 235 2.49 13.92 7.23
CA ALA A 235 1.43 14.93 7.21
C ALA A 235 0.10 14.38 6.66
N GLU A 236 0.14 13.53 5.64
CA GLU A 236 -1.04 12.85 5.09
C GLU A 236 -1.68 11.90 6.11
N ALA A 237 -0.88 11.10 6.80
CA ALA A 237 -1.37 10.21 7.85
C ALA A 237 -1.93 10.99 9.05
N ALA A 238 -1.29 12.11 9.41
CA ALA A 238 -1.78 12.97 10.49
C ALA A 238 -3.14 13.59 10.14
N VAL A 239 -3.26 14.20 8.96
CA VAL A 239 -4.54 14.82 8.56
C VAL A 239 -5.63 13.78 8.34
N GLY A 240 -5.28 12.59 7.86
CA GLY A 240 -6.23 11.48 7.73
C GLY A 240 -6.81 11.03 9.06
N LEU A 241 -5.97 10.85 10.09
CA LEU A 241 -6.45 10.51 11.43
C LEU A 241 -7.20 11.66 12.10
N LEU A 242 -6.69 12.89 11.98
CA LEU A 242 -7.37 14.09 12.46
C LEU A 242 -8.78 14.23 11.85
N LEU A 243 -8.93 13.94 10.56
CA LEU A 243 -10.22 13.95 9.89
C LEU A 243 -11.21 12.95 10.52
N VAL A 244 -10.77 11.71 10.76
CA VAL A 244 -11.61 10.69 11.39
C VAL A 244 -12.05 11.14 12.80
N LEU A 245 -11.13 11.71 13.59
CA LEU A 245 -11.45 12.24 14.92
C LEU A 245 -12.43 13.41 14.85
N HIS A 246 -12.26 14.31 13.88
CA HIS A 246 -13.16 15.45 13.67
C HIS A 246 -14.57 15.00 13.26
N LEU A 247 -14.68 14.06 12.31
CA LEU A 247 -15.97 13.49 11.90
C LEU A 247 -16.70 12.83 13.07
N GLN A 248 -15.96 12.13 13.93
CA GLN A 248 -16.54 11.41 15.06
C GLN A 248 -16.88 12.31 16.23
N ARG A 249 -16.01 13.24 16.62
CA ARG A 249 -16.16 14.02 17.85
C ARG A 249 -16.89 15.35 17.65
N GLU A 250 -16.60 16.06 16.55
CA GLU A 250 -17.19 17.37 16.29
C GLU A 250 -18.52 17.27 15.51
N LEU A 251 -18.56 16.39 14.49
CA LEU A 251 -19.76 16.17 13.69
C LEU A 251 -20.65 15.05 14.23
N GLY A 252 -20.22 14.32 15.28
CA GLY A 252 -20.99 13.27 15.93
C GLY A 252 -21.37 12.10 15.04
N LEU A 253 -20.58 11.84 13.96
CA LEU A 253 -20.93 10.81 13.00
C LEU A 253 -20.59 9.41 13.55
N GLU A 254 -21.52 8.50 13.37
CA GLU A 254 -21.30 7.09 13.63
C GLU A 254 -20.32 6.47 12.62
N PRO A 255 -19.64 5.35 12.96
CA PRO A 255 -18.65 4.71 12.09
C PRO A 255 -19.15 4.40 10.68
N LEU A 256 -20.42 4.02 10.53
CA LEU A 256 -21.04 3.74 9.24
C LEU A 256 -21.17 5.02 8.39
N ALA A 257 -21.56 6.14 9.00
CA ALA A 257 -21.66 7.42 8.32
C ALA A 257 -20.26 7.92 7.88
N ILE A 258 -19.23 7.74 8.70
CA ILE A 258 -17.83 8.03 8.35
C ILE A 258 -17.39 7.19 7.14
N ALA A 259 -17.76 5.91 7.11
CA ALA A 259 -17.47 5.05 5.95
C ALA A 259 -18.14 5.56 4.67
N TRP A 260 -19.39 6.05 4.74
CA TRP A 260 -20.09 6.65 3.60
C TRP A 260 -19.41 7.93 3.10
N VAL A 261 -18.94 8.79 4.01
CA VAL A 261 -18.18 10.00 3.66
C VAL A 261 -16.86 9.65 2.98
N SER A 262 -16.23 8.54 3.38
CA SER A 262 -14.93 8.09 2.85
C SER A 262 -15.05 7.33 1.52
N LEU A 263 -16.19 6.72 1.24
CA LEU A 263 -16.41 5.83 0.08
C LEU A 263 -16.14 6.51 -1.28
N PRO A 264 -16.57 7.76 -1.56
CA PRO A 264 -16.32 8.39 -2.85
C PRO A 264 -14.83 8.56 -3.16
N GLY A 265 -14.02 8.92 -2.16
CA GLY A 265 -12.56 8.98 -2.29
C GLY A 265 -11.93 7.60 -2.50
N GLY A 266 -12.41 6.58 -1.79
CA GLY A 266 -11.98 5.21 -2.01
C GLY A 266 -12.25 4.73 -3.45
N ILE A 267 -13.43 5.02 -3.99
CA ILE A 267 -13.77 4.74 -5.40
C ILE A 267 -12.83 5.51 -6.35
N ALA A 268 -12.58 6.80 -6.07
CA ALA A 268 -11.66 7.61 -6.86
C ALA A 268 -10.25 7.00 -6.85
N LEU A 269 -9.75 6.59 -5.69
CA LEU A 269 -8.44 5.96 -5.54
C LEU A 269 -8.33 4.61 -6.27
N ALA A 270 -9.42 3.84 -6.32
CA ALA A 270 -9.48 2.58 -7.06
C ALA A 270 -9.49 2.78 -8.59
N VAL A 271 -10.18 3.81 -9.08
CA VAL A 271 -10.43 3.99 -10.53
C VAL A 271 -9.43 4.94 -11.18
N ALA A 272 -9.00 5.99 -10.49
CA ALA A 272 -8.22 7.09 -11.08
C ALA A 272 -6.78 6.73 -11.52
N PRO A 273 -5.99 5.86 -10.84
CA PRO A 273 -4.56 5.70 -11.13
C PRO A 273 -4.23 5.39 -12.61
N PRO A 274 -4.90 4.45 -13.31
CA PRO A 274 -4.62 4.17 -14.71
C PRO A 274 -4.98 5.32 -15.65
N HIS A 275 -5.94 6.18 -15.26
CA HIS A 275 -6.37 7.35 -16.03
C HIS A 275 -5.40 8.51 -15.85
N LEU A 276 -4.99 8.78 -14.61
CA LEU A 276 -4.00 9.81 -14.28
C LEU A 276 -2.63 9.52 -14.87
N HIS A 277 -2.28 8.24 -15.04
CA HIS A 277 -1.07 7.86 -15.76
C HIS A 277 -1.03 8.43 -17.19
N ARG A 278 -2.18 8.55 -17.88
CA ARG A 278 -2.25 9.18 -19.21
C ARG A 278 -1.85 10.66 -19.17
N LEU A 279 -2.20 11.36 -18.08
CA LEU A 279 -1.78 12.75 -17.88
C LEU A 279 -0.26 12.83 -17.65
N THR A 280 0.29 11.88 -16.90
CA THR A 280 1.74 11.79 -16.68
C THR A 280 2.50 11.55 -17.98
N VAL A 281 1.97 10.72 -18.88
CA VAL A 281 2.56 10.51 -20.23
C VAL A 281 2.43 11.75 -21.10
N ARG A 282 1.30 12.45 -21.02
CA ARG A 282 1.04 13.63 -21.88
C ARG A 282 1.78 14.88 -21.43
N TYR A 283 1.84 15.15 -20.14
CA TYR A 283 2.36 16.40 -19.57
C TYR A 283 3.70 16.24 -18.86
N GLY A 284 4.15 15.01 -18.65
CA GLY A 284 5.33 14.69 -17.85
C GLY A 284 5.04 14.57 -16.35
N ARG A 285 6.01 14.02 -15.59
CA ARG A 285 5.89 13.77 -14.15
C ARG A 285 5.81 15.05 -13.34
N THR A 286 6.63 16.07 -13.67
CA THR A 286 6.74 17.31 -12.87
C THR A 286 5.42 18.06 -12.72
N PRO A 287 4.68 18.45 -13.80
CA PRO A 287 3.44 19.18 -13.64
C PRO A 287 2.34 18.36 -12.95
N VAL A 288 2.31 17.03 -13.16
CA VAL A 288 1.35 16.14 -12.48
C VAL A 288 1.62 16.09 -10.98
N LEU A 289 2.88 15.98 -10.56
CA LEU A 289 3.26 15.99 -9.13
C LEU A 289 2.96 17.34 -8.48
N VAL A 290 3.22 18.46 -9.18
CA VAL A 290 2.89 19.80 -8.68
C VAL A 290 1.37 19.97 -8.52
N ALA A 291 0.59 19.55 -9.51
CA ALA A 291 -0.87 19.60 -9.42
C ALA A 291 -1.41 18.72 -8.27
N ALA A 292 -0.84 17.54 -8.10
CA ALA A 292 -1.20 16.64 -6.99
C ALA A 292 -0.81 17.22 -5.62
N ALA A 293 0.36 17.86 -5.50
CA ALA A 293 0.77 18.56 -4.27
C ALA A 293 -0.21 19.69 -3.90
N ILE A 294 -0.64 20.48 -4.90
CA ILE A 294 -1.64 21.54 -4.70
C ILE A 294 -2.99 20.91 -4.29
N ALA A 295 -3.41 19.83 -4.92
CA ALA A 295 -4.65 19.14 -4.60
C ALA A 295 -4.64 18.56 -3.17
N GLY A 296 -3.53 17.91 -2.76
CA GLY A 296 -3.37 17.39 -1.39
C GLY A 296 -3.34 18.51 -0.34
N ALA A 297 -2.65 19.62 -0.63
CA ALA A 297 -2.65 20.79 0.25
C ALA A 297 -4.03 21.46 0.31
N ALA A 298 -4.74 21.55 -0.81
CA ALA A 298 -6.10 22.09 -0.85
C ALA A 298 -7.09 21.21 -0.09
N PHE A 299 -6.92 19.88 -0.13
CA PHE A 299 -7.65 18.97 0.76
C PHE A 299 -7.40 19.30 2.22
N ALA A 300 -6.14 19.26 2.68
CA ALA A 300 -5.80 19.47 4.08
C ALA A 300 -6.22 20.87 4.58
N GLY A 301 -5.97 21.92 3.78
CA GLY A 301 -6.37 23.29 4.12
C GLY A 301 -7.89 23.52 4.03
N GLY A 302 -8.54 22.89 3.06
CA GLY A 302 -9.99 22.97 2.86
C GLY A 302 -10.80 22.37 4.02
N LEU A 303 -10.25 21.35 4.71
CA LEU A 303 -10.86 20.77 5.90
C LEU A 303 -11.05 21.79 7.03
N ALA A 304 -10.19 22.82 7.11
CA ALA A 304 -10.36 23.91 8.09
C ALA A 304 -11.66 24.70 7.89
N LEU A 305 -12.19 24.71 6.67
CA LEU A 305 -13.40 25.44 6.28
C LEU A 305 -14.64 24.55 6.14
N ALA A 306 -14.43 23.23 6.04
CA ALA A 306 -15.50 22.25 5.85
C ALA A 306 -16.32 22.09 7.14
N ARG A 307 -17.65 22.29 7.03
CA ARG A 307 -18.58 22.21 8.15
C ARG A 307 -19.60 21.09 8.01
N ASP A 308 -19.62 20.43 6.88
CA ASP A 308 -20.59 19.38 6.57
C ASP A 308 -19.92 18.17 5.92
N PRO A 309 -20.50 16.96 6.08
CA PRO A 309 -19.93 15.72 5.57
C PRO A 309 -19.79 15.69 4.03
N MET A 310 -20.65 16.39 3.28
CA MET A 310 -20.62 16.38 1.82
C MET A 310 -19.39 17.15 1.31
N THR A 311 -19.12 18.34 1.87
CA THR A 311 -17.89 19.10 1.57
C THR A 311 -16.65 18.28 1.88
N ILE A 312 -16.63 17.55 3.00
CA ILE A 312 -15.53 16.67 3.39
C ILE A 312 -15.37 15.53 2.38
N ALA A 313 -16.46 14.90 1.93
CA ALA A 313 -16.41 13.85 0.91
C ALA A 313 -15.82 14.35 -0.43
N VAL A 314 -16.18 15.57 -0.86
CA VAL A 314 -15.59 16.18 -2.06
C VAL A 314 -14.10 16.45 -1.89
N LEU A 315 -13.69 16.99 -0.76
CA LEU A 315 -12.28 17.20 -0.44
C LEU A 315 -11.52 15.88 -0.36
N TRP A 316 -12.15 14.82 0.16
CA TRP A 316 -11.56 13.48 0.21
C TRP A 316 -11.33 12.89 -1.20
N ILE A 317 -12.23 13.12 -2.17
CA ILE A 317 -12.00 12.77 -3.57
C ILE A 317 -10.75 13.49 -4.10
N LEU A 318 -10.58 14.78 -3.77
CA LEU A 318 -9.41 15.55 -4.22
C LEU A 318 -8.10 14.97 -3.69
N SER A 319 -8.06 14.58 -2.39
CA SER A 319 -6.93 13.87 -1.79
C SER A 319 -6.66 12.53 -2.48
N ALA A 320 -7.71 11.75 -2.71
CA ALA A 320 -7.61 10.46 -3.38
C ALA A 320 -7.02 10.59 -4.80
N LEU A 321 -7.42 11.60 -5.56
CA LEU A 321 -6.86 11.89 -6.88
C LEU A 321 -5.38 12.29 -6.79
N ALA A 322 -4.99 13.09 -5.79
CA ALA A 322 -3.60 13.44 -5.55
C ALA A 322 -2.74 12.18 -5.29
N LEU A 323 -3.17 11.33 -4.36
CA LEU A 323 -2.50 10.06 -4.03
C LEU A 323 -2.44 9.12 -5.23
N ALA A 324 -3.53 9.00 -6.00
CA ALA A 324 -3.60 8.19 -7.21
C ALA A 324 -2.59 8.61 -8.28
N ALA A 325 -2.18 9.89 -8.28
CA ALA A 325 -1.14 10.40 -9.18
C ALA A 325 0.28 10.21 -8.60
N ILE A 326 0.48 10.52 -7.31
CA ILE A 326 1.80 10.55 -6.66
C ILE A 326 2.38 9.15 -6.48
N LEU A 327 1.62 8.23 -5.88
CA LEU A 327 2.14 6.92 -5.45
C LEU A 327 2.72 6.08 -6.61
N PRO A 328 2.06 5.95 -7.78
CA PRO A 328 2.66 5.23 -8.90
C PRO A 328 3.92 5.88 -9.45
N ILE A 329 4.01 7.23 -9.43
CA ILE A 329 5.19 7.97 -9.90
C ILE A 329 6.37 7.77 -8.95
N GLU A 330 6.16 7.82 -7.65
CA GLU A 330 7.19 7.56 -6.63
C GLU A 330 7.76 6.15 -6.76
N GLN A 331 6.88 5.13 -6.86
CA GLN A 331 7.29 3.74 -6.98
C GLN A 331 8.04 3.48 -8.30
N ALA A 332 7.61 4.12 -9.40
CA ALA A 332 8.30 4.05 -10.68
C ALA A 332 9.69 4.69 -10.60
N ALA A 333 9.80 5.91 -10.08
CA ALA A 333 11.07 6.62 -9.94
C ALA A 333 12.06 5.85 -9.04
N LEU A 334 11.56 5.28 -7.94
CA LEU A 334 12.35 4.44 -7.05
C LEU A 334 12.90 3.20 -7.76
N THR A 335 12.06 2.53 -8.54
CA THR A 335 12.41 1.32 -9.29
C THR A 335 13.45 1.63 -10.38
N GLU A 336 13.27 2.72 -11.11
CA GLU A 336 14.20 3.20 -12.13
C GLU A 336 15.57 3.56 -11.51
N ALA A 337 15.56 4.23 -10.34
CA ALA A 337 16.79 4.58 -9.64
C ALA A 337 17.55 3.37 -9.09
N ALA A 338 16.85 2.32 -8.65
CA ALA A 338 17.44 1.13 -8.06
C ALA A 338 18.07 0.20 -9.10
N GLY A 339 17.52 0.21 -10.33
CA GLY A 339 17.88 -0.74 -11.38
C GLY A 339 17.31 -2.15 -11.15
N PRO A 340 17.31 -3.01 -12.19
CA PRO A 340 16.58 -4.28 -12.22
C PRO A 340 16.99 -5.28 -11.12
N ALA A 341 18.28 -5.27 -10.71
CA ALA A 341 18.82 -6.19 -9.71
C ALA A 341 18.43 -5.85 -8.26
N ARG A 342 17.88 -4.64 -7.98
CA ARG A 342 17.67 -4.13 -6.62
C ARG A 342 16.27 -3.59 -6.38
N ILE A 343 15.33 -3.91 -7.27
CA ILE A 343 13.93 -3.45 -7.20
C ILE A 343 13.30 -3.83 -5.86
N GLY A 344 13.47 -5.08 -5.42
CA GLY A 344 12.91 -5.56 -4.16
C GLY A 344 13.45 -4.81 -2.95
N ARG A 345 14.77 -4.59 -2.86
CA ARG A 345 15.38 -3.83 -1.76
C ARG A 345 14.91 -2.39 -1.73
N ALA A 346 14.80 -1.72 -2.88
CA ALA A 346 14.32 -0.36 -2.95
C ALA A 346 12.87 -0.25 -2.48
N LEU A 347 12.00 -1.15 -2.96
CA LEU A 347 10.60 -1.18 -2.56
C LEU A 347 10.42 -1.61 -1.10
N GLY A 348 11.24 -2.53 -0.59
CA GLY A 348 11.25 -2.89 0.83
C GLY A 348 11.60 -1.71 1.76
N LEU A 349 12.57 -0.88 1.36
CA LEU A 349 12.92 0.36 2.07
C LEU A 349 11.78 1.39 1.97
N TYR A 350 11.19 1.57 0.79
CA TYR A 350 10.06 2.48 0.59
C TYR A 350 8.87 2.07 1.45
N GLU A 351 8.49 0.81 1.44
CA GLU A 351 7.41 0.26 2.23
C GLU A 351 7.64 0.39 3.75
N ALA A 352 8.87 0.21 4.22
CA ALA A 352 9.21 0.48 5.60
C ALA A 352 9.10 1.98 5.92
N THR A 353 9.53 2.84 5.00
CA THR A 353 9.44 4.30 5.14
C THR A 353 7.98 4.77 5.24
N THR A 354 7.07 4.22 4.42
CA THR A 354 5.63 4.57 4.49
C THR A 354 4.98 4.13 5.79
N LEU A 355 5.37 2.96 6.34
CA LEU A 355 4.92 2.54 7.68
C LEU A 355 5.43 3.46 8.78
N LEU A 356 6.69 3.88 8.70
CA LEU A 356 7.26 4.84 9.65
C LEU A 356 6.52 6.18 9.58
N ALA A 357 6.28 6.68 8.36
CA ALA A 357 5.54 7.92 8.13
C ALA A 357 4.11 7.84 8.72
N ALA A 358 3.41 6.72 8.51
CA ALA A 358 2.09 6.49 9.08
C ALA A 358 2.11 6.47 10.62
N ALA A 359 3.11 5.84 11.23
CA ALA A 359 3.27 5.81 12.69
C ALA A 359 3.57 7.22 13.26
N LEU A 360 4.49 7.96 12.62
CA LEU A 360 4.81 9.34 13.01
C LEU A 360 3.60 10.27 12.82
N GLY A 361 2.85 10.10 11.73
CA GLY A 361 1.65 10.88 11.45
C GLY A 361 0.54 10.63 12.46
N SER A 362 0.32 9.37 12.84
CA SER A 362 -0.66 9.02 13.87
C SER A 362 -0.29 9.62 15.24
N LEU A 363 0.99 9.62 15.59
CA LEU A 363 1.49 10.27 16.81
C LEU A 363 1.32 11.80 16.73
N ALA A 364 1.69 12.40 15.59
CA ALA A 364 1.53 13.83 15.36
C ALA A 364 0.07 14.27 15.42
N ALA A 365 -0.86 13.46 14.87
CA ALA A 365 -2.30 13.73 14.94
C ALA A 365 -2.81 13.78 16.37
N GLY A 366 -2.41 12.84 17.22
CA GLY A 366 -2.79 12.85 18.63
C GLY A 366 -2.33 14.11 19.35
N ILE A 367 -1.06 14.50 19.15
CA ILE A 367 -0.49 15.73 19.74
C ILE A 367 -1.19 16.98 19.20
N LEU A 368 -1.39 17.06 17.88
CA LEU A 368 -2.01 18.23 17.25
C LEU A 368 -3.47 18.39 17.65
N TYR A 369 -4.19 17.28 17.83
CA TYR A 369 -5.60 17.32 18.20
C TYR A 369 -5.84 17.99 19.56
N ASP A 370 -4.94 17.74 20.54
CA ASP A 370 -5.08 18.26 21.90
C ASP A 370 -4.38 19.61 22.08
N ALA A 371 -3.34 19.91 21.27
CA ALA A 371 -2.45 21.05 21.50
C ALA A 371 -2.77 22.30 20.68
N VAL A 372 -3.46 22.16 19.51
CA VAL A 372 -3.70 23.29 18.60
C VAL A 372 -5.13 23.31 18.06
N PRO A 373 -5.67 24.49 17.71
CA PRO A 373 -6.97 24.60 17.05
C PRO A 373 -7.01 23.81 15.73
N TRP A 374 -8.16 23.22 15.42
CA TRP A 374 -8.41 22.45 14.21
C TRP A 374 -7.88 23.10 12.93
N ALA A 375 -8.19 24.39 12.74
CA ALA A 375 -7.73 25.13 11.56
C ALA A 375 -6.18 25.23 11.47
N ALA A 376 -5.50 25.35 12.61
CA ALA A 376 -4.04 25.39 12.64
C ALA A 376 -3.43 24.01 12.32
N ALA A 377 -4.01 22.93 12.80
CA ALA A 377 -3.59 21.56 12.46
C ALA A 377 -3.74 21.29 10.95
N CYS A 378 -4.88 21.68 10.36
CA CYS A 378 -5.13 21.59 8.93
C CYS A 378 -4.15 22.44 8.11
N ALA A 379 -3.92 23.69 8.49
CA ALA A 379 -3.00 24.60 7.81
C ALA A 379 -1.56 24.10 7.86
N THR A 380 -1.11 23.60 9.01
CA THR A 380 0.23 23.00 9.17
C THR A 380 0.41 21.80 8.27
N SER A 381 -0.55 20.87 8.26
CA SER A 381 -0.51 19.69 7.37
C SER A 381 -0.52 20.11 5.91
N ALA A 382 -1.36 21.07 5.52
CA ALA A 382 -1.41 21.61 4.16
C ALA A 382 -0.06 22.21 3.73
N ALA A 383 0.58 22.99 4.59
CA ALA A 383 1.89 23.58 4.31
C ALA A 383 2.97 22.52 4.13
N VAL A 384 2.99 21.48 4.97
CA VAL A 384 3.97 20.37 4.87
C VAL A 384 3.75 19.57 3.59
N ILE A 385 2.50 19.22 3.25
CA ILE A 385 2.15 18.50 2.02
C ILE A 385 2.55 19.32 0.80
N LEU A 386 2.25 20.63 0.80
CA LEU A 386 2.59 21.52 -0.33
C LEU A 386 4.11 21.62 -0.53
N VAL A 387 4.84 21.96 0.52
CA VAL A 387 6.30 22.13 0.45
C VAL A 387 6.98 20.82 0.08
N GLY A 388 6.63 19.71 0.73
CA GLY A 388 7.16 18.41 0.42
C GLY A 388 6.84 17.98 -1.01
N GLY A 389 5.58 18.15 -1.43
CA GLY A 389 5.12 17.80 -2.78
C GLY A 389 5.77 18.65 -3.89
N LEU A 390 6.10 19.93 -3.62
CA LEU A 390 6.87 20.77 -4.55
C LEU A 390 8.35 20.40 -4.61
N LEU A 391 8.90 19.80 -3.56
CA LEU A 391 10.28 19.29 -3.55
C LEU A 391 10.38 17.93 -4.27
N LEU A 392 9.33 17.13 -4.27
CA LEU A 392 9.33 15.78 -4.83
C LEU A 392 9.79 15.69 -6.30
N PRO A 393 9.33 16.57 -7.24
CA PRO A 393 9.82 16.55 -8.63
C PRO A 393 11.32 16.85 -8.76
N GLN A 394 11.87 17.67 -7.88
CA GLN A 394 13.31 18.01 -7.88
C GLN A 394 14.12 16.80 -7.44
N VAL A 395 13.69 16.15 -6.35
CA VAL A 395 14.34 14.96 -5.81
C VAL A 395 14.29 13.80 -6.81
N ILE A 396 13.14 13.58 -7.45
CA ILE A 396 13.02 12.53 -8.49
C ILE A 396 13.96 12.80 -9.68
N ARG A 397 14.11 14.06 -10.11
CA ARG A 397 15.05 14.40 -11.20
C ARG A 397 16.51 14.16 -10.85
N GLN A 398 16.88 14.27 -9.57
CA GLN A 398 18.24 14.00 -9.08
C GLN A 398 18.56 12.51 -9.00
N LEU A 399 17.52 11.65 -8.98
CA LEU A 399 17.66 10.19 -9.03
C LEU A 399 17.92 9.75 -10.48
N ALA A 400 19.06 10.10 -11.05
CA ALA A 400 19.45 9.59 -12.37
C ALA A 400 19.45 8.04 -12.39
N PRO A 401 19.02 7.38 -13.49
CA PRO A 401 19.09 5.91 -13.57
C PRO A 401 20.51 5.42 -13.36
N MET A 402 20.66 4.30 -12.66
CA MET A 402 21.98 3.64 -12.55
C MET A 402 22.36 3.14 -13.95
N GLN A 403 23.31 3.82 -14.59
CA GLN A 403 23.97 3.28 -15.77
C GLN A 403 24.54 1.92 -15.38
N ALA A 404 24.23 0.89 -16.16
CA ALA A 404 24.92 -0.38 -16.05
C ALA A 404 26.42 -0.07 -16.26
N VAL A 405 27.20 -0.22 -15.20
CA VAL A 405 28.66 -0.25 -15.31
C VAL A 405 28.94 -1.51 -16.11
N GLY A 406 29.33 -1.30 -17.36
CA GLY A 406 29.67 -2.35 -18.33
C GLY A 406 30.86 -3.20 -17.92
#